data_3a604d351faa1df502a6e04b3d62054c
#
_entry.id   3a604d351faa1df502a6e04b3d62054c
#
_cell.length_a   1.000
_cell.length_b   1.000
_cell.length_c   1.000
_cell.angle_alpha   90.00
_cell.angle_beta   90.00
_cell.angle_gamma   90.00
#
_symmetry.space_group_name_H-M   'P 1'
#
loop_
_entity.id
_entity.type
_entity.pdbx_description
1 polymer ?
#
loop_
_entity_poly.entity_id
_entity_poly.type
_entity_poly.pdbx_seq_one_letter_code
_entity_poly.pdbx_strand_id
1 'polypeptide(L)'
;MSQNIINIGYARVSTHKQDLGLEVQIEALKHCDQLFIERESGSNNARPELEKALKLACDLSKEGKQVTFTIYKLDRLTRSMFKLLELIEQVNASDIQLVSLHEKLETDSLIGRLLCMILGFVAESELENLRFRTREGLRKAKEKGVKLGAKRISKKKEERIIQQYLAGGLSIRKIAKTEQISTSTIYKVLERNDVANNRKKVSQNSC
;
A
#
# COMPACT_ATOMS: atom_id res chain seq x y z
N MET A 1 14.46 9.92 -40.05
CA MET A 1 13.33 9.01 -39.76
C MET A 1 12.54 9.68 -38.66
N SER A 2 11.28 10.05 -38.89
CA SER A 2 10.44 10.67 -37.84
C SER A 2 10.21 9.61 -36.79
N GLN A 3 10.78 9.80 -35.60
CA GLN A 3 10.48 8.94 -34.44
C GLN A 3 9.00 9.13 -34.11
N ASN A 4 8.24 8.05 -34.23
CA ASN A 4 6.80 8.08 -33.93
C ASN A 4 6.62 8.12 -32.40
N ILE A 5 6.50 9.33 -31.87
CA ILE A 5 6.26 9.54 -30.43
C ILE A 5 4.78 9.25 -30.18
N ILE A 6 4.48 8.37 -29.24
CA ILE A 6 3.12 8.05 -28.84
C ILE A 6 2.80 8.77 -27.53
N ASN A 7 1.76 9.60 -27.57
CA ASN A 7 1.30 10.37 -26.41
C ASN A 7 0.10 9.68 -25.75
N ILE A 8 0.26 9.24 -24.50
CA ILE A 8 -0.79 8.65 -23.70
C ILE A 8 -1.24 9.66 -22.66
N GLY A 9 -2.51 10.05 -22.70
CA GLY A 9 -3.10 10.98 -21.76
C GLY A 9 -3.83 10.28 -20.61
N TYR A 10 -3.74 10.83 -19.39
CA TYR A 10 -4.53 10.37 -18.25
C TYR A 10 -5.23 11.53 -17.57
N ALA A 11 -6.56 11.40 -17.37
CA ALA A 11 -7.40 12.34 -16.66
C ALA A 11 -8.14 11.66 -15.50
N ARG A 12 -8.32 12.38 -14.38
CA ARG A 12 -9.04 11.86 -13.21
C ARG A 12 -9.97 12.90 -12.61
N VAL A 13 -11.18 12.47 -12.25
CA VAL A 13 -12.14 13.25 -11.48
C VAL A 13 -12.70 12.49 -10.30
N SER A 14 -13.00 13.22 -9.22
CA SER A 14 -13.67 12.69 -8.04
C SER A 14 -15.15 13.04 -8.14
N THR A 15 -16.02 12.04 -8.48
CA THR A 15 -17.51 12.09 -8.46
C THR A 15 -18.23 13.14 -9.34
N HIS A 16 -19.52 12.88 -9.62
CA HIS A 16 -20.46 13.52 -10.55
C HIS A 16 -20.66 15.06 -10.48
N LYS A 17 -20.01 15.77 -9.56
CA LYS A 17 -20.17 17.25 -9.44
C LYS A 17 -19.04 18.06 -10.08
N GLN A 18 -18.05 17.42 -10.72
CA GLN A 18 -16.87 18.13 -11.28
C GLN A 18 -16.69 17.89 -12.79
N ASP A 19 -17.77 17.83 -13.55
CA ASP A 19 -17.70 17.67 -15.02
C ASP A 19 -16.87 18.80 -15.68
N LEU A 20 -16.99 20.05 -15.22
CA LEU A 20 -16.16 21.17 -15.69
C LEU A 20 -14.65 20.92 -15.51
N GLY A 21 -14.25 20.31 -14.39
CA GLY A 21 -12.84 19.96 -14.15
C GLY A 21 -12.33 18.82 -15.04
N LEU A 22 -13.22 17.94 -15.50
CA LEU A 22 -12.91 16.89 -16.47
C LEU A 22 -12.78 17.47 -17.88
N GLU A 23 -13.71 18.34 -18.29
CA GLU A 23 -13.68 18.98 -19.60
C GLU A 23 -12.37 19.74 -19.83
N VAL A 24 -11.90 20.50 -18.84
CA VAL A 24 -10.60 21.19 -18.90
C VAL A 24 -9.44 20.20 -19.10
N GLN A 25 -9.46 19.06 -18.42
CA GLN A 25 -8.41 18.04 -18.57
C GLN A 25 -8.47 17.38 -19.95
N ILE A 26 -9.67 17.02 -20.44
CA ILE A 26 -9.88 16.40 -21.75
C ILE A 26 -9.42 17.37 -22.86
N GLU A 27 -9.82 18.63 -22.78
CA GLU A 27 -9.41 19.63 -23.76
C GLU A 27 -7.89 19.82 -23.78
N ALA A 28 -7.24 19.87 -22.63
CA ALA A 28 -5.79 19.98 -22.52
C ALA A 28 -5.06 18.74 -23.06
N LEU A 29 -5.67 17.55 -22.96
CA LEU A 29 -5.10 16.26 -23.36
C LEU A 29 -5.57 15.79 -24.74
N LYS A 30 -6.32 16.59 -25.50
CA LYS A 30 -6.86 16.21 -26.82
C LYS A 30 -5.79 15.90 -27.88
N HIS A 31 -4.56 16.35 -27.67
CA HIS A 31 -3.43 16.06 -28.54
C HIS A 31 -2.82 14.66 -28.29
N CYS A 32 -3.24 13.95 -27.26
CA CYS A 32 -2.77 12.59 -26.98
C CYS A 32 -3.42 11.59 -27.93
N ASP A 33 -2.63 10.59 -28.36
CA ASP A 33 -3.10 9.53 -29.27
C ASP A 33 -4.11 8.61 -28.58
N GLN A 34 -3.96 8.42 -27.25
CA GLN A 34 -4.91 7.66 -26.43
C GLN A 34 -5.13 8.40 -25.11
N LEU A 35 -6.40 8.45 -24.66
CA LEU A 35 -6.79 9.11 -23.43
C LEU A 35 -7.52 8.14 -22.50
N PHE A 36 -7.02 7.99 -21.27
CA PHE A 36 -7.60 7.19 -20.21
C PHE A 36 -8.26 8.11 -19.17
N ILE A 37 -9.53 7.83 -18.85
CA ILE A 37 -10.31 8.68 -17.95
C ILE A 37 -10.74 7.86 -16.73
N GLU A 38 -10.24 8.23 -15.56
CA GLU A 38 -10.58 7.62 -14.28
C GLU A 38 -11.70 8.41 -13.58
N ARG A 39 -12.78 7.74 -13.24
CA ARG A 39 -13.86 8.28 -12.40
C ARG A 39 -13.81 7.63 -11.03
N GLU A 40 -13.31 8.37 -10.04
CA GLU A 40 -13.18 7.87 -8.67
C GLU A 40 -14.56 7.76 -8.00
N SER A 41 -14.98 6.57 -7.60
CA SER A 41 -16.17 6.36 -6.76
C SER A 41 -15.74 6.28 -5.28
N GLY A 42 -16.10 7.27 -4.53
CA GLY A 42 -16.01 7.59 -3.10
C GLY A 42 -15.20 6.75 -2.10
N SER A 43 -15.10 5.45 -2.19
CA SER A 43 -14.44 4.61 -1.16
C SER A 43 -13.35 3.66 -1.69
N ASN A 44 -13.17 3.58 -2.99
CA ASN A 44 -12.23 2.63 -3.60
C ASN A 44 -11.04 3.38 -4.21
N ASN A 45 -9.84 3.18 -3.64
CA ASN A 45 -8.58 3.72 -4.16
C ASN A 45 -8.05 2.94 -5.40
N ALA A 46 -8.81 2.01 -5.94
CA ALA A 46 -8.45 1.30 -7.16
C ALA A 46 -8.50 2.26 -8.36
N ARG A 47 -7.48 2.21 -9.20
CA ARG A 47 -7.32 3.06 -10.39
C ARG A 47 -7.08 2.21 -11.63
N PRO A 48 -8.10 1.47 -12.06
CA PRO A 48 -7.95 0.53 -13.17
C PRO A 48 -7.56 1.22 -14.47
N GLU A 49 -8.00 2.47 -14.71
CA GLU A 49 -7.66 3.20 -15.92
C GLU A 49 -6.20 3.70 -15.89
N LEU A 50 -5.68 4.11 -14.73
CA LEU A 50 -4.26 4.44 -14.57
C LEU A 50 -3.39 3.20 -14.81
N GLU A 51 -3.76 2.05 -14.23
CA GLU A 51 -3.02 0.80 -14.41
C GLU A 51 -2.99 0.36 -15.88
N LYS A 52 -4.11 0.48 -16.60
CA LYS A 52 -4.20 0.19 -18.04
C LYS A 52 -3.31 1.14 -18.84
N ALA A 53 -3.35 2.44 -18.55
CA ALA A 53 -2.56 3.45 -19.22
C ALA A 53 -1.06 3.21 -19.06
N LEU A 54 -0.61 2.95 -17.82
CA LEU A 54 0.79 2.65 -17.51
C LEU A 54 1.25 1.35 -18.16
N LYS A 55 0.40 0.30 -18.12
CA LYS A 55 0.71 -0.97 -18.78
C LYS A 55 0.91 -0.78 -20.29
N LEU A 56 -0.01 -0.08 -20.94
CA LEU A 56 0.11 0.22 -22.37
C LEU A 56 1.40 1.00 -22.68
N ALA A 57 1.70 2.03 -21.86
CA ALA A 57 2.92 2.82 -22.02
C ALA A 57 4.18 1.94 -21.92
N CYS A 58 4.23 1.05 -20.92
CA CYS A 58 5.35 0.11 -20.75
C CYS A 58 5.45 -0.89 -21.90
N ASP A 59 4.34 -1.41 -22.40
CA ASP A 59 4.35 -2.37 -23.51
C ASP A 59 4.85 -1.72 -24.80
N LEU A 60 4.40 -0.49 -25.09
CA LEU A 60 4.86 0.28 -26.26
C LEU A 60 6.35 0.66 -26.16
N SER A 61 6.83 1.04 -24.99
CA SER A 61 8.25 1.32 -24.77
C SER A 61 9.11 0.08 -24.99
N LYS A 62 8.68 -1.10 -24.51
CA LYS A 62 9.37 -2.38 -24.77
C LYS A 62 9.42 -2.74 -26.26
N GLU A 63 8.44 -2.28 -27.06
CA GLU A 63 8.44 -2.40 -28.52
C GLU A 63 9.43 -1.41 -29.19
N GLY A 64 10.16 -0.61 -28.42
CA GLY A 64 11.11 0.39 -28.92
C GLY A 64 10.48 1.69 -29.41
N LYS A 65 9.22 1.95 -29.04
CA LYS A 65 8.55 3.22 -29.36
C LYS A 65 8.88 4.27 -28.31
N GLN A 66 9.01 5.52 -28.72
CA GLN A 66 9.08 6.64 -27.77
C GLN A 66 7.69 6.92 -27.23
N VAL A 67 7.55 6.90 -25.91
CA VAL A 67 6.26 7.10 -25.23
C VAL A 67 6.33 8.31 -24.32
N THR A 68 5.34 9.20 -24.46
CA THR A 68 5.11 10.32 -23.53
C THR A 68 3.81 10.07 -22.77
N PHE A 69 3.90 10.04 -21.43
CA PHE A 69 2.74 9.93 -20.55
C PHE A 69 2.36 11.31 -20.06
N THR A 70 1.24 11.84 -20.54
CA THR A 70 0.81 13.22 -20.32
C THR A 70 -0.36 13.30 -19.34
N ILE A 71 -0.25 14.20 -18.36
CA ILE A 71 -1.29 14.50 -17.39
C ILE A 71 -1.54 16.01 -17.34
N TYR A 72 -2.71 16.39 -16.87
CA TYR A 72 -3.01 17.82 -16.69
C TYR A 72 -2.29 18.39 -15.45
N LYS A 73 -2.34 17.66 -14.30
CA LYS A 73 -1.70 18.03 -13.02
C LYS A 73 -1.18 16.81 -12.29
N LEU A 74 -0.09 16.96 -11.54
CA LEU A 74 0.51 15.89 -10.73
C LEU A 74 -0.46 15.30 -9.68
N ASP A 75 -1.36 16.13 -9.12
CA ASP A 75 -2.38 15.68 -8.15
C ASP A 75 -3.42 14.72 -8.76
N ARG A 76 -3.48 14.62 -10.09
CA ARG A 76 -4.31 13.62 -10.78
C ARG A 76 -3.72 12.21 -10.65
N LEU A 77 -2.39 12.09 -10.59
CA LEU A 77 -1.74 10.80 -10.37
C LEU A 77 -1.90 10.33 -8.93
N THR A 78 -1.59 11.20 -7.97
CA THR A 78 -1.69 10.83 -6.55
C THR A 78 -1.68 12.07 -5.66
N ARG A 79 -2.21 11.92 -4.44
CA ARG A 79 -2.12 12.93 -3.38
C ARG A 79 -0.93 12.68 -2.44
N SER A 80 -0.29 11.51 -2.55
CA SER A 80 0.87 11.14 -1.75
C SER A 80 2.14 11.44 -2.53
N MET A 81 3.02 12.25 -1.97
CA MET A 81 4.32 12.58 -2.57
C MET A 81 5.17 11.32 -2.77
N PHE A 82 5.16 10.41 -1.81
CA PHE A 82 5.89 9.15 -1.90
C PHE A 82 5.44 8.30 -3.10
N LYS A 83 4.11 8.12 -3.26
CA LYS A 83 3.56 7.40 -4.41
C LYS A 83 3.82 8.09 -5.74
N LEU A 84 3.92 9.42 -5.75
CA LEU A 84 4.27 10.17 -6.96
C LEU A 84 5.69 9.83 -7.41
N LEU A 85 6.63 9.79 -6.45
CA LEU A 85 8.02 9.44 -6.74
C LEU A 85 8.16 8.00 -7.22
N GLU A 86 7.53 7.03 -6.55
CA GLU A 86 7.51 5.64 -6.99
C GLU A 86 7.04 5.52 -8.44
N LEU A 87 5.99 6.28 -8.80
CA LEU A 87 5.42 6.27 -10.13
C LEU A 87 6.36 6.93 -11.15
N ILE A 88 7.00 8.05 -10.80
CA ILE A 88 8.00 8.71 -11.64
C ILE A 88 9.19 7.78 -11.88
N GLU A 89 9.70 7.12 -10.85
CA GLU A 89 10.79 6.14 -10.97
C GLU A 89 10.41 4.98 -11.87
N GLN A 90 9.20 4.43 -11.71
CA GLN A 90 8.69 3.35 -12.56
C GLN A 90 8.62 3.77 -14.04
N VAL A 91 8.09 4.96 -14.32
CA VAL A 91 7.94 5.50 -15.68
C VAL A 91 9.31 5.76 -16.29
N ASN A 92 10.24 6.37 -15.55
CA ASN A 92 11.60 6.63 -16.01
C ASN A 92 12.39 5.32 -16.25
N ALA A 93 12.25 4.33 -15.38
CA ALA A 93 12.89 3.01 -15.56
C ALA A 93 12.38 2.27 -16.79
N SER A 94 11.23 2.65 -17.32
CA SER A 94 10.64 2.11 -18.55
C SER A 94 10.89 2.99 -19.78
N ASP A 95 11.80 3.96 -19.74
CA ASP A 95 12.08 4.90 -20.82
C ASP A 95 10.84 5.68 -21.29
N ILE A 96 9.93 5.99 -20.39
CA ILE A 96 8.72 6.75 -20.66
C ILE A 96 8.91 8.17 -20.11
N GLN A 97 8.67 9.18 -20.93
CA GLN A 97 8.69 10.58 -20.52
C GLN A 97 7.36 10.92 -19.82
N LEU A 98 7.41 11.41 -18.57
CA LEU A 98 6.23 11.97 -17.90
C LEU A 98 6.16 13.48 -18.11
N VAL A 99 4.99 13.95 -18.55
CA VAL A 99 4.71 15.37 -18.79
C VAL A 99 3.50 15.82 -17.96
N SER A 100 3.67 16.87 -17.18
CA SER A 100 2.57 17.57 -16.51
C SER A 100 2.37 18.95 -17.09
N LEU A 101 1.19 19.18 -17.70
CA LEU A 101 0.91 20.39 -18.44
C LEU A 101 0.80 21.63 -17.54
N HIS A 102 0.13 21.51 -16.39
CA HIS A 102 -0.10 22.64 -15.49
C HIS A 102 1.19 23.08 -14.79
N GLU A 103 1.98 22.14 -14.29
CA GLU A 103 3.27 22.42 -13.67
C GLU A 103 4.37 22.69 -14.69
N LYS A 104 4.11 22.51 -15.99
CA LYS A 104 5.10 22.61 -17.07
C LYS A 104 6.34 21.77 -16.79
N LEU A 105 6.12 20.56 -16.30
CA LEU A 105 7.14 19.62 -15.89
C LEU A 105 7.30 18.51 -16.93
N GLU A 106 8.54 18.30 -17.34
CA GLU A 106 8.99 17.18 -18.16
C GLU A 106 10.10 16.46 -17.40
N THR A 107 9.92 15.18 -17.08
CA THR A 107 10.84 14.46 -16.17
C THR A 107 12.23 14.24 -16.75
N ASP A 108 12.40 14.23 -18.04
CA ASP A 108 13.68 14.10 -18.74
C ASP A 108 14.46 15.42 -18.84
N SER A 109 13.80 16.57 -18.63
CA SER A 109 14.48 17.87 -18.60
C SER A 109 15.39 18.00 -17.35
N LEU A 110 16.42 18.85 -17.44
CA LEU A 110 17.31 19.14 -16.30
C LEU A 110 16.52 19.65 -15.08
N ILE A 111 15.58 20.56 -15.32
CA ILE A 111 14.71 21.14 -14.28
C ILE A 111 13.79 20.07 -13.71
N GLY A 112 13.23 19.21 -14.56
CA GLY A 112 12.37 18.10 -14.12
C GLY A 112 13.12 17.12 -13.22
N ARG A 113 14.32 16.71 -13.57
CA ARG A 113 15.17 15.86 -12.74
C ARG A 113 15.49 16.51 -11.39
N LEU A 114 15.86 17.79 -11.38
CA LEU A 114 16.12 18.53 -10.15
C LEU A 114 14.86 18.60 -9.26
N LEU A 115 13.70 18.87 -9.85
CA LEU A 115 12.43 18.88 -9.11
C LEU A 115 12.10 17.51 -8.52
N CYS A 116 12.29 16.42 -9.28
CA CYS A 116 12.12 15.07 -8.76
C CYS A 116 13.03 14.78 -7.56
N MET A 117 14.30 15.22 -7.58
CA MET A 117 15.21 15.10 -6.44
C MET A 117 14.71 15.86 -5.22
N ILE A 118 14.22 17.10 -5.40
CA ILE A 118 13.64 17.90 -4.31
C ILE A 118 12.40 17.24 -3.72
N LEU A 119 11.50 16.75 -4.58
CA LEU A 119 10.31 16.03 -4.14
C LEU A 119 10.68 14.76 -3.36
N GLY A 120 11.72 14.04 -3.79
CA GLY A 120 12.28 12.88 -3.08
C GLY A 120 12.73 13.23 -1.67
N PHE A 121 13.51 14.27 -1.54
CA PHE A 121 13.98 14.74 -0.23
C PHE A 121 12.83 15.15 0.70
N VAL A 122 11.83 15.85 0.18
CA VAL A 122 10.63 16.25 0.95
C VAL A 122 9.86 15.01 1.41
N ALA A 123 9.65 14.01 0.53
CA ALA A 123 8.95 12.78 0.88
C ALA A 123 9.68 11.97 1.97
N GLU A 124 11.00 11.87 1.88
CA GLU A 124 11.84 11.21 2.89
C GLU A 124 11.74 11.93 4.24
N SER A 125 11.83 13.25 4.24
CA SER A 125 11.68 14.09 5.45
C SER A 125 10.29 13.93 6.08
N GLU A 126 9.21 13.87 5.30
CA GLU A 126 7.87 13.60 5.82
C GLU A 126 7.76 12.22 6.47
N LEU A 127 8.36 11.19 5.85
CA LEU A 127 8.39 9.83 6.40
C LEU A 127 9.15 9.76 7.73
N GLU A 128 10.30 10.43 7.82
CA GLU A 128 11.07 10.51 9.06
C GLU A 128 10.29 11.22 10.18
N ASN A 129 9.63 12.34 9.86
CA ASN A 129 8.78 13.06 10.79
C ASN A 129 7.60 12.20 11.29
N LEU A 130 6.98 11.41 10.41
CA LEU A 130 5.92 10.48 10.78
C LEU A 130 6.44 9.38 11.71
N ARG A 131 7.60 8.79 11.40
CA ARG A 131 8.26 7.78 12.25
C ARG A 131 8.61 8.35 13.62
N PHE A 132 9.13 9.58 13.67
CA PHE A 132 9.44 10.28 14.91
C PHE A 132 8.19 10.48 15.77
N ARG A 133 7.11 11.06 15.19
CA ARG A 133 5.84 11.26 15.92
C ARG A 133 5.26 9.96 16.44
N THR A 134 5.30 8.89 15.66
CA THR A 134 4.82 7.55 16.06
C THR A 134 5.63 7.02 17.24
N ARG A 135 6.97 7.10 17.17
CA ARG A 135 7.87 6.66 18.24
C ARG A 135 7.62 7.43 19.54
N GLU A 136 7.50 8.76 19.45
CA GLU A 136 7.20 9.61 20.60
C GLU A 136 5.81 9.32 21.17
N GLY A 137 4.81 9.10 20.33
CA GLY A 137 3.48 8.69 20.78
C GLY A 137 3.48 7.36 21.53
N LEU A 138 4.20 6.36 21.02
CA LEU A 138 4.37 5.06 21.68
C LEU A 138 5.14 5.20 23.00
N ARG A 139 6.18 6.04 23.06
CA ARG A 139 6.92 6.32 24.30
C ARG A 139 6.02 6.91 25.36
N LYS A 140 5.27 7.96 25.02
CA LYS A 140 4.32 8.59 25.93
C LYS A 140 3.19 7.64 26.39
N ALA A 141 2.70 6.78 25.50
CA ALA A 141 1.69 5.78 25.85
C ALA A 141 2.26 4.76 26.86
N LYS A 142 3.52 4.33 26.66
CA LYS A 142 4.21 3.42 27.59
C LYS A 142 4.43 4.07 28.96
N GLU A 143 4.83 5.34 29.01
CA GLU A 143 5.00 6.12 30.25
C GLU A 143 3.67 6.24 31.02
N LYS A 144 2.54 6.38 30.30
CA LYS A 144 1.19 6.38 30.89
C LYS A 144 0.68 4.98 31.29
N GLY A 145 1.53 3.94 31.20
CA GLY A 145 1.16 2.56 31.57
C GLY A 145 0.25 1.85 30.55
N VAL A 146 0.05 2.41 29.36
CA VAL A 146 -0.74 1.76 28.31
C VAL A 146 0.00 0.51 27.82
N LYS A 147 -0.63 -0.66 27.93
CA LYS A 147 -0.08 -1.91 27.40
C LYS A 147 -0.15 -1.88 25.87
N LEU A 148 1.01 -1.79 25.24
CA LEU A 148 1.15 -1.82 23.78
C LEU A 148 1.16 -3.26 23.25
N GLY A 149 0.72 -3.44 22.02
CA GLY A 149 0.70 -4.72 21.32
C GLY A 149 -0.69 -5.36 21.26
N ALA A 150 -0.75 -6.60 20.75
CA ALA A 150 -2.00 -7.33 20.60
C ALA A 150 -2.66 -7.59 21.96
N LYS A 151 -3.97 -7.41 22.03
CA LYS A 151 -4.75 -7.73 23.24
C LYS A 151 -4.61 -9.21 23.56
N ARG A 152 -4.40 -9.53 24.85
CA ARG A 152 -4.45 -10.91 25.31
C ARG A 152 -5.86 -11.46 25.11
N ILE A 153 -5.93 -12.75 24.85
CA ILE A 153 -7.22 -13.46 24.86
C ILE A 153 -7.80 -13.42 26.28
N SER A 154 -9.13 -13.49 26.39
CA SER A 154 -9.81 -13.42 27.67
C SER A 154 -9.41 -14.62 28.55
N LYS A 155 -9.36 -14.41 29.89
CA LYS A 155 -9.09 -15.51 30.86
C LYS A 155 -9.99 -16.73 30.64
N LYS A 156 -11.29 -16.50 30.42
CA LYS A 156 -12.28 -17.54 30.12
C LYS A 156 -11.92 -18.36 28.87
N LYS A 157 -11.31 -17.74 27.87
CA LYS A 157 -10.84 -18.44 26.66
C LYS A 157 -9.52 -19.19 26.91
N GLU A 158 -8.63 -18.63 27.74
CA GLU A 158 -7.41 -19.34 28.18
C GLU A 158 -7.77 -20.60 28.94
N GLU A 159 -8.69 -20.54 29.91
CA GLU A 159 -9.17 -21.68 30.68
C GLU A 159 -9.76 -22.78 29.79
N ARG A 160 -10.59 -22.44 28.82
CA ARG A 160 -11.15 -23.41 27.85
C ARG A 160 -10.06 -24.11 27.05
N ILE A 161 -9.06 -23.37 26.59
CA ILE A 161 -7.92 -23.94 25.85
C ILE A 161 -7.17 -24.94 26.72
N ILE A 162 -6.90 -24.58 27.98
CA ILE A 162 -6.21 -25.45 28.93
C ILE A 162 -7.03 -26.72 29.21
N GLN A 163 -8.34 -26.61 29.45
CA GLN A 163 -9.23 -27.75 29.65
C GLN A 163 -9.26 -28.68 28.44
N GLN A 164 -9.41 -28.14 27.20
CA GLN A 164 -9.39 -28.94 25.98
C GLN A 164 -8.04 -29.64 25.75
N TYR A 165 -6.93 -28.99 26.13
CA TYR A 165 -5.61 -29.57 26.04
C TYR A 165 -5.39 -30.71 27.05
N LEU A 166 -5.80 -30.51 28.31
CA LEU A 166 -5.66 -31.50 29.39
C LEU A 166 -6.59 -32.70 29.20
N ALA A 167 -7.78 -32.52 28.65
CA ALA A 167 -8.73 -33.59 28.31
C ALA A 167 -8.18 -34.63 27.29
N GLY A 168 -7.09 -34.30 26.58
CA GLY A 168 -6.30 -35.24 25.79
C GLY A 168 -6.86 -35.68 24.44
N GLY A 169 -8.12 -35.41 24.14
CA GLY A 169 -8.81 -35.90 22.92
C GLY A 169 -8.57 -35.04 21.64
N LEU A 170 -7.98 -33.86 21.78
CA LEU A 170 -7.84 -32.92 20.67
C LEU A 170 -6.38 -32.57 20.40
N SER A 171 -5.99 -32.52 19.12
CA SER A 171 -4.69 -31.99 18.73
C SER A 171 -4.68 -30.45 18.85
N ILE A 172 -3.48 -29.85 19.07
CA ILE A 172 -3.30 -28.41 19.14
C ILE A 172 -3.87 -27.70 17.89
N ARG A 173 -3.71 -28.30 16.70
CA ARG A 173 -4.28 -27.77 15.46
C ARG A 173 -5.82 -27.75 15.49
N LYS A 174 -6.45 -28.78 16.09
CA LYS A 174 -7.88 -28.88 16.20
C LYS A 174 -8.44 -27.88 17.23
N ILE A 175 -7.76 -27.71 18.37
CA ILE A 175 -8.07 -26.66 19.38
C ILE A 175 -7.93 -25.27 18.76
N ALA A 176 -6.86 -25.01 17.99
CA ALA A 176 -6.64 -23.75 17.28
C ALA A 176 -7.81 -23.40 16.35
N LYS A 177 -8.28 -24.39 15.59
CA LYS A 177 -9.41 -24.23 14.67
C LYS A 177 -10.72 -23.98 15.43
N THR A 178 -10.99 -24.72 16.50
CA THR A 178 -12.19 -24.56 17.32
C THR A 178 -12.26 -23.19 18.00
N GLU A 179 -11.15 -22.75 18.58
CA GLU A 179 -11.06 -21.46 19.28
C GLU A 179 -10.76 -20.27 18.35
N GLN A 180 -10.61 -20.50 17.04
CA GLN A 180 -10.32 -19.47 16.02
C GLN A 180 -9.09 -18.62 16.39
N ILE A 181 -7.99 -19.27 16.74
CA ILE A 181 -6.71 -18.64 17.08
C ILE A 181 -5.55 -19.41 16.45
N SER A 182 -4.36 -18.79 16.41
CA SER A 182 -3.17 -19.46 15.89
C SER A 182 -2.65 -20.52 16.86
N THR A 183 -2.02 -21.55 16.32
CA THR A 183 -1.33 -22.59 17.16
C THR A 183 -0.27 -21.96 18.04
N SER A 184 0.44 -20.92 17.57
CA SER A 184 1.44 -20.19 18.36
C SER A 184 0.82 -19.50 19.59
N THR A 185 -0.44 -19.04 19.48
CA THR A 185 -1.16 -18.46 20.61
C THR A 185 -1.48 -19.53 21.65
N ILE A 186 -1.87 -20.76 21.24
CA ILE A 186 -2.12 -21.87 22.14
C ILE A 186 -0.84 -22.24 22.89
N TYR A 187 0.29 -22.38 22.20
CA TYR A 187 1.57 -22.68 22.86
C TYR A 187 1.92 -21.62 23.91
N LYS A 188 1.76 -20.33 23.62
CA LYS A 188 1.98 -19.23 24.55
C LYS A 188 1.06 -19.30 25.79
N VAL A 189 -0.21 -19.74 25.61
CA VAL A 189 -1.15 -19.94 26.71
C VAL A 189 -0.71 -21.09 27.61
N LEU A 190 -0.35 -22.23 27.03
CA LEU A 190 0.09 -23.42 27.76
C LEU A 190 1.39 -23.16 28.48
N GLU A 191 2.37 -22.51 27.89
CA GLU A 191 3.65 -22.14 28.49
C GLU A 191 3.45 -21.19 29.68
N ARG A 192 2.63 -20.15 29.52
CA ARG A 192 2.35 -19.14 30.56
C ARG A 192 1.67 -19.74 31.77
N ASN A 193 0.91 -20.81 31.61
CA ASN A 193 0.18 -21.48 32.68
C ASN A 193 0.87 -22.79 33.14
N ASP A 194 2.15 -23.02 32.77
CA ASP A 194 2.97 -24.17 33.10
C ASP A 194 2.33 -25.53 32.74
N VAL A 195 1.41 -25.57 31.78
CA VAL A 195 0.67 -26.77 31.40
C VAL A 195 1.41 -27.60 30.37
N ALA A 196 2.36 -27.01 29.63
CA ALA A 196 3.09 -27.68 28.55
C ALA A 196 3.88 -28.94 29.00
N ASN A 197 4.33 -28.96 30.24
CA ASN A 197 5.11 -30.08 30.84
C ASN A 197 4.25 -31.17 31.47
N ASN A 198 2.96 -30.93 31.71
CA ASN A 198 2.11 -31.86 32.49
C ASN A 198 1.51 -33.02 31.64
N ARG A 199 1.42 -32.87 30.30
CA ARG A 199 0.85 -33.94 29.46
C ARG A 199 1.69 -35.22 29.44
N LYS A 200 3.02 -35.12 29.65
CA LYS A 200 3.91 -36.28 29.78
C LYS A 200 3.77 -37.03 31.10
N LYS A 201 3.32 -36.34 32.16
CA LYS A 201 3.14 -37.00 33.49
C LYS A 201 1.83 -37.78 33.62
N VAL A 202 0.76 -37.34 32.92
CA VAL A 202 -0.54 -38.03 32.98
C VAL A 202 -0.55 -39.35 32.20
N SER A 203 0.23 -39.47 31.11
CA SER A 203 0.36 -40.71 30.34
C SER A 203 1.27 -41.77 30.99
N GLN A 204 2.02 -41.42 32.03
CA GLN A 204 2.89 -42.39 32.78
C GLN A 204 2.22 -42.97 34.02
N ASN A 205 1.08 -42.41 34.49
CA ASN A 205 0.36 -42.90 35.65
C ASN A 205 -0.91 -43.69 35.31
N SER A 206 -1.09 -44.08 34.05
CA SER A 206 -2.22 -44.93 33.60
C SER A 206 -1.68 -46.23 32.95
N CYS A 207 -0.77 -46.91 33.63
CA CYS A 207 -0.37 -48.31 33.42
C CYS A 207 -0.45 -49.04 34.72
#